data_f1d671982f2afd5885fd943bfb871bd4
#
_entry.id   f1d671982f2afd5885fd943bfb871bd4
#
_cell.length_a   1.000
_cell.length_b   1.000
_cell.length_c   1.000
_cell.angle_alpha   90.00
_cell.angle_beta   90.00
_cell.angle_gamma   90.00
#
_symmetry.space_group_name_H-M   'P 1'
#
loop_
_entity.id
_entity.type
_entity.pdbx_description
1 polymer ?
#
loop_
_entity_poly.entity_id
_entity_poly.type
_entity_poly.pdbx_seq_one_letter_code
_entity_poly.pdbx_strand_id
1 'polypeptide(L)'
;MRLQLYFPALALANVSFLFAQQYTISTIAGNNSSGYSGDSGAATSAQLNQPGAIVVDSSGNIYIADSGNHVVRKISNGTITTIAGTGSPGYTGDGGPATKAELNNPTGLALDSSGNLYIADAANNLIREVSSSGTINTFAGNNTLGAGYTGDGSSAIGAQLNDPTGVAVDKYGNVYIADAANDVIRVVADGSINTLVGGTATIGQLSHPDTVAVDQYVNLFITDTVGRRIVEFTDTSNFVVLAGNPSSYGYNGDGIAATQAWLDDPMGVAVDASGNVYIADTVNCRIRLVSDGIINTIAGDGFPGYSGDGGPATEAWLYFPRSVALDSSGNVYIGDSYNNVVRMLTPVAPATANAVVNAASYTPQISPGSLATLFGTHLAGSLSVAGAPLPNSLAGVSITVNGRPAPILAVTATQVNFQVPWETLPGNAQVVVSVNGSAANTLSVPVLAAAPGIFSNGSGRAVAQNSDYSLNTDSNPAPAGGTIIAYLTGSGPVNVAMSDGVAASSSPLAKAMSQTSATIGPLPAQVSFVGLAPGFVGLTQMNIVVPPGLASGDYPLSVTIGGQTSNSGIVSVAE
;
A
#
# COMPACT_ATOMS: atom_id res chain seq x y z
N MET A 1 -6.05 -22.65 -56.28
CA MET A 1 -6.89 -21.75 -55.50
C MET A 1 -6.40 -21.77 -54.06
N ARG A 2 -5.49 -20.83 -53.70
CA ARG A 2 -4.90 -20.73 -52.35
C ARG A 2 -5.74 -19.74 -51.54
N LEU A 3 -6.37 -20.21 -50.47
CA LEU A 3 -7.10 -19.37 -49.54
C LEU A 3 -6.07 -18.80 -48.55
N GLN A 4 -5.78 -17.50 -48.63
CA GLN A 4 -5.05 -16.76 -47.62
C GLN A 4 -6.05 -16.34 -46.53
N LEU A 5 -5.92 -16.93 -45.35
CA LEU A 5 -6.60 -16.45 -44.16
C LEU A 5 -5.78 -15.30 -43.54
N TYR A 6 -6.28 -14.09 -43.68
CA TYR A 6 -5.81 -12.92 -42.91
C TYR A 6 -6.29 -13.04 -41.45
N PHE A 7 -5.37 -13.25 -40.53
CA PHE A 7 -5.60 -12.95 -39.13
C PHE A 7 -5.25 -11.47 -38.87
N PRO A 8 -6.20 -10.65 -38.42
CA PRO A 8 -5.82 -9.33 -37.93
C PRO A 8 -5.02 -9.49 -36.64
N ALA A 9 -3.81 -8.92 -36.63
CA ALA A 9 -3.02 -8.76 -35.41
C ALA A 9 -3.83 -7.93 -34.41
N LEU A 10 -4.35 -8.61 -33.40
CA LEU A 10 -4.93 -7.95 -32.24
C LEU A 10 -3.76 -7.27 -31.50
N ALA A 11 -3.65 -5.95 -31.66
CA ALA A 11 -2.77 -5.14 -30.82
C ALA A 11 -3.25 -5.33 -29.38
N LEU A 12 -2.49 -6.10 -28.60
CA LEU A 12 -2.58 -6.09 -27.15
C LEU A 12 -2.17 -4.67 -26.71
N ALA A 13 -3.16 -3.81 -26.53
CA ALA A 13 -2.98 -2.61 -25.75
C ALA A 13 -2.46 -3.07 -24.39
N ASN A 14 -1.25 -2.62 -24.03
CA ASN A 14 -0.76 -2.69 -22.68
C ASN A 14 -1.69 -1.84 -21.82
N VAL A 15 -2.74 -2.45 -21.28
CA VAL A 15 -3.50 -1.87 -20.19
C VAL A 15 -2.58 -2.03 -18.99
N SER A 16 -1.79 -1.00 -18.72
CA SER A 16 -1.16 -0.85 -17.42
C SER A 16 -2.30 -0.67 -16.43
N PHE A 17 -2.65 -1.71 -15.71
CA PHE A 17 -3.43 -1.55 -14.50
C PHE A 17 -2.56 -0.76 -13.53
N LEU A 18 -2.79 0.54 -13.46
CA LEU A 18 -2.28 1.36 -12.36
C LEU A 18 -2.98 0.86 -11.10
N PHE A 19 -2.31 0.00 -10.36
CA PHE A 19 -2.76 -0.39 -9.03
C PHE A 19 -2.59 0.83 -8.11
N ALA A 20 -3.65 1.18 -7.38
CA ALA A 20 -3.60 2.25 -6.38
C ALA A 20 -2.46 1.97 -5.39
N GLN A 21 -1.71 3.01 -5.03
CA GLN A 21 -0.70 2.95 -3.98
C GLN A 21 -1.29 2.29 -2.73
N GLN A 22 -0.64 1.25 -2.21
CA GLN A 22 -1.07 0.61 -0.96
C GLN A 22 -0.51 1.37 0.24
N TYR A 23 -1.29 1.38 1.32
CA TYR A 23 -0.94 2.05 2.55
C TYR A 23 -1.16 1.13 3.76
N THR A 24 -0.30 1.28 4.77
CA THR A 24 -0.60 0.87 6.14
C THR A 24 -1.17 2.04 6.91
N ILE A 25 -2.03 1.79 7.90
CA ILE A 25 -2.66 2.84 8.71
C ILE A 25 -2.19 2.75 10.16
N SER A 26 -2.03 3.90 10.82
CA SER A 26 -1.73 4.00 12.25
C SER A 26 -2.36 5.24 12.86
N THR A 27 -2.69 5.18 14.15
CA THR A 27 -3.12 6.35 14.94
C THR A 27 -1.90 7.11 15.42
N ILE A 28 -1.85 8.42 15.14
CA ILE A 28 -0.73 9.31 15.52
C ILE A 28 -1.11 10.34 16.57
N ALA A 29 -2.40 10.63 16.79
CA ALA A 29 -2.91 11.48 17.86
C ALA A 29 -4.33 11.08 18.24
N GLY A 30 -4.68 11.35 19.49
CA GLY A 30 -5.95 10.99 20.08
C GLY A 30 -5.95 9.56 20.63
N ASN A 31 -6.78 9.32 21.65
CA ASN A 31 -6.92 8.02 22.31
C ASN A 31 -8.32 7.41 22.13
N ASN A 32 -9.02 7.82 21.07
CA ASN A 32 -10.40 7.40 20.76
C ASN A 32 -11.45 7.81 21.80
N SER A 33 -11.12 8.79 22.67
CA SER A 33 -12.06 9.34 23.63
C SER A 33 -12.18 10.85 23.43
N SER A 34 -13.40 11.35 23.33
CA SER A 34 -13.66 12.79 23.24
C SER A 34 -13.21 13.52 24.51
N GLY A 35 -12.56 14.66 24.36
CA GLY A 35 -12.12 15.51 25.46
C GLY A 35 -10.95 16.41 25.11
N TYR A 36 -10.47 17.18 26.10
CA TYR A 36 -9.35 18.11 25.95
C TYR A 36 -8.29 17.83 27.01
N SER A 37 -7.23 17.15 26.62
CA SER A 37 -6.12 16.81 27.53
C SER A 37 -4.84 16.50 26.77
N GLY A 38 -3.76 16.25 27.49
CA GLY A 38 -2.52 15.64 26.98
C GLY A 38 -1.46 16.62 26.50
N ASP A 39 -1.62 17.93 26.68
CA ASP A 39 -0.58 18.92 26.34
C ASP A 39 0.77 18.59 26.97
N SER A 40 1.85 18.73 26.20
CA SER A 40 3.22 18.40 26.54
C SER A 40 3.47 16.89 26.75
N GLY A 41 2.52 16.03 26.40
CA GLY A 41 2.62 14.58 26.45
C GLY A 41 2.61 13.93 25.06
N ALA A 42 2.60 12.59 25.05
CA ALA A 42 2.50 11.81 23.83
C ALA A 42 1.15 12.09 23.12
N ALA A 43 1.20 12.42 21.84
CA ALA A 43 0.02 12.77 21.06
C ALA A 43 -1.03 11.64 21.02
N THR A 44 -0.59 10.37 20.99
CA THR A 44 -1.47 9.19 21.02
C THR A 44 -2.18 8.95 22.36
N SER A 45 -1.75 9.63 23.42
CA SER A 45 -2.39 9.57 24.75
C SER A 45 -3.32 10.75 25.00
N ALA A 46 -3.30 11.77 24.15
CA ALA A 46 -4.13 12.95 24.28
C ALA A 46 -5.61 12.64 23.99
N GLN A 47 -6.50 13.50 24.49
CA GLN A 47 -7.89 13.52 24.04
C GLN A 47 -8.06 14.65 23.04
N LEU A 48 -8.75 14.35 21.94
CA LEU A 48 -9.23 15.28 20.94
C LEU A 48 -10.76 15.25 20.93
N ASN A 49 -11.37 16.23 20.29
CA ASN A 49 -12.82 16.28 20.14
C ASN A 49 -13.19 16.73 18.73
N GLN A 50 -13.62 15.78 17.91
CA GLN A 50 -13.99 16.00 16.53
C GLN A 50 -12.91 16.78 15.75
N PRO A 51 -11.67 16.23 15.62
CA PRO A 51 -10.63 16.91 14.86
C PRO A 51 -11.11 17.15 13.41
N GLY A 52 -11.01 18.42 12.99
CA GLY A 52 -11.34 18.90 11.64
C GLY A 52 -10.13 18.86 10.73
N ALA A 53 -9.71 20.04 10.22
CA ALA A 53 -8.58 20.13 9.30
C ALA A 53 -7.24 19.72 9.94
N ILE A 54 -6.38 19.21 9.08
CA ILE A 54 -4.98 18.89 9.38
C ILE A 54 -4.11 19.59 8.33
N VAL A 55 -3.00 20.17 8.77
CA VAL A 55 -1.93 20.60 7.85
C VAL A 55 -0.58 20.18 8.41
N VAL A 56 0.38 19.94 7.51
CA VAL A 56 1.73 19.49 7.84
C VAL A 56 2.74 20.50 7.31
N ASP A 57 3.67 20.93 8.16
CA ASP A 57 4.75 21.82 7.71
C ASP A 57 5.93 21.03 7.10
N SER A 58 6.85 21.73 6.46
CA SER A 58 8.04 21.13 5.83
C SER A 58 8.99 20.44 6.80
N SER A 59 8.82 20.65 8.10
CA SER A 59 9.59 20.00 9.17
C SER A 59 8.88 18.75 9.72
N GLY A 60 7.68 18.41 9.19
CA GLY A 60 6.88 17.28 9.64
C GLY A 60 6.07 17.55 10.91
N ASN A 61 5.93 18.82 11.35
CA ASN A 61 5.01 19.13 12.41
C ASN A 61 3.57 19.11 11.87
N ILE A 62 2.65 18.57 12.66
CA ILE A 62 1.25 18.40 12.29
C ILE A 62 0.40 19.37 13.11
N TYR A 63 -0.42 20.16 12.44
CA TYR A 63 -1.34 21.09 13.04
C TYR A 63 -2.76 20.56 12.88
N ILE A 64 -3.55 20.58 13.95
CA ILE A 64 -4.88 19.95 14.01
C ILE A 64 -5.88 20.99 14.52
N ALA A 65 -6.93 21.24 13.76
CA ALA A 65 -8.10 21.93 14.28
C ALA A 65 -8.86 20.97 15.20
N ASP A 66 -8.72 21.12 16.51
CA ASP A 66 -9.43 20.33 17.52
C ASP A 66 -10.77 21.02 17.80
N SER A 67 -11.68 20.88 16.81
CA SER A 67 -12.84 21.74 16.57
C SER A 67 -13.80 21.80 17.75
N GLY A 68 -14.14 20.63 18.32
CA GLY A 68 -15.04 20.54 19.46
C GLY A 68 -14.41 21.01 20.79
N ASN A 69 -13.08 21.20 20.81
CA ASN A 69 -12.36 21.78 21.94
C ASN A 69 -12.02 23.26 21.73
N HIS A 70 -12.39 23.86 20.60
CA HIS A 70 -12.17 25.26 20.28
C HIS A 70 -10.69 25.69 20.34
N VAL A 71 -9.78 24.80 19.92
CA VAL A 71 -8.33 25.05 19.92
C VAL A 71 -7.66 24.52 18.66
N VAL A 72 -6.44 24.98 18.40
CA VAL A 72 -5.54 24.35 17.44
C VAL A 72 -4.40 23.68 18.19
N ARG A 73 -4.18 22.40 17.89
CA ARG A 73 -3.10 21.59 18.47
C ARG A 73 -1.97 21.44 17.46
N LYS A 74 -0.76 21.29 17.98
CA LYS A 74 0.44 21.00 17.18
C LYS A 74 1.13 19.76 17.72
N ILE A 75 1.52 18.86 16.82
CA ILE A 75 2.38 17.71 17.13
C ILE A 75 3.77 18.00 16.58
N SER A 76 4.77 17.87 17.45
CA SER A 76 6.19 17.91 17.08
C SER A 76 6.89 16.72 17.72
N ASN A 77 7.56 15.89 16.92
CA ASN A 77 8.26 14.69 17.40
C ASN A 77 7.41 13.83 18.35
N GLY A 78 6.13 13.62 18.01
CA GLY A 78 5.19 12.80 18.78
C GLY A 78 4.62 13.47 20.04
N THR A 79 5.04 14.70 20.37
CA THR A 79 4.52 15.49 21.51
C THR A 79 3.47 16.47 21.00
N ILE A 80 2.30 16.52 21.67
CA ILE A 80 1.20 17.43 21.34
C ILE A 80 1.18 18.63 22.28
N THR A 81 0.85 19.82 21.72
CA THR A 81 0.68 21.08 22.46
C THR A 81 -0.44 21.91 21.86
N THR A 82 -1.10 22.73 22.67
CA THR A 82 -2.03 23.76 22.19
C THR A 82 -1.27 25.00 21.75
N ILE A 83 -1.52 25.49 20.53
CA ILE A 83 -0.85 26.66 19.95
C ILE A 83 -1.79 27.85 19.73
N ALA A 84 -3.11 27.63 19.66
CA ALA A 84 -4.12 28.68 19.60
C ALA A 84 -5.41 28.23 20.26
N GLY A 85 -6.14 29.14 20.85
CA GLY A 85 -7.38 28.89 21.58
C GLY A 85 -7.17 28.63 23.08
N THR A 86 -8.18 28.96 23.87
CA THR A 86 -8.21 28.71 25.34
C THR A 86 -8.99 27.46 25.70
N GLY A 87 -9.73 26.86 24.77
CA GLY A 87 -10.71 25.79 25.01
C GLY A 87 -12.12 26.31 25.33
N SER A 88 -12.31 27.62 25.47
CA SER A 88 -13.63 28.25 25.63
C SER A 88 -14.07 28.83 24.28
N PRO A 89 -15.33 28.59 23.82
CA PRO A 89 -15.82 29.19 22.60
C PRO A 89 -15.99 30.71 22.80
N GLY A 90 -15.55 31.48 21.81
CA GLY A 90 -15.68 32.93 21.83
C GLY A 90 -14.81 33.61 20.79
N TYR A 91 -14.75 34.94 20.87
CA TYR A 91 -14.00 35.80 19.95
C TYR A 91 -13.28 36.88 20.74
N THR A 92 -12.05 36.61 21.15
CA THR A 92 -11.16 37.58 21.79
C THR A 92 -9.71 37.34 21.38
N GLY A 93 -8.82 38.23 21.76
CA GLY A 93 -7.38 37.99 21.77
C GLY A 93 -6.58 38.55 20.59
N ASP A 94 -7.20 39.28 19.66
CA ASP A 94 -6.46 39.94 18.58
C ASP A 94 -5.34 40.85 19.09
N GLY A 95 -4.17 40.79 18.46
CA GLY A 95 -2.96 41.48 18.84
C GLY A 95 -2.19 40.82 19.99
N GLY A 96 -2.69 39.73 20.56
CA GLY A 96 -2.10 39.01 21.69
C GLY A 96 -1.60 37.60 21.32
N PRO A 97 -1.10 36.87 22.35
CA PRO A 97 -0.69 35.48 22.17
C PRO A 97 -1.86 34.59 21.77
N ALA A 98 -1.72 33.79 20.71
CA ALA A 98 -2.78 32.92 20.19
C ALA A 98 -3.30 31.90 21.21
N THR A 99 -2.48 31.45 22.16
CA THR A 99 -2.87 30.57 23.26
C THR A 99 -3.74 31.24 24.34
N LYS A 100 -3.96 32.54 24.23
CA LYS A 100 -4.85 33.33 25.11
C LYS A 100 -6.09 33.84 24.38
N ALA A 101 -6.17 33.61 23.09
CA ALA A 101 -7.34 33.97 22.30
C ALA A 101 -8.46 32.93 22.45
N GLU A 102 -9.68 33.34 22.22
CA GLU A 102 -10.82 32.45 22.10
C GLU A 102 -11.04 32.18 20.61
N LEU A 103 -11.35 30.92 20.28
CA LEU A 103 -11.81 30.43 18.98
C LEU A 103 -13.20 29.80 19.16
N ASN A 104 -13.94 29.63 18.07
CA ASN A 104 -15.25 28.98 18.13
C ASN A 104 -15.44 28.03 16.96
N ASN A 105 -15.28 26.72 17.22
CA ASN A 105 -15.36 25.67 16.21
C ASN A 105 -14.38 25.92 15.04
N PRO A 106 -13.06 25.96 15.27
CA PRO A 106 -12.09 26.05 14.18
C PRO A 106 -12.19 24.79 13.31
N THR A 107 -12.39 24.94 12.00
CA THR A 107 -12.63 23.81 11.07
C THR A 107 -11.52 23.67 10.04
N GLY A 108 -11.07 24.77 9.43
CA GLY A 108 -10.08 24.81 8.36
C GLY A 108 -8.73 25.35 8.84
N LEU A 109 -7.64 24.82 8.29
CA LEU A 109 -6.26 25.27 8.55
C LEU A 109 -5.49 25.39 7.25
N ALA A 110 -4.61 26.41 7.15
CA ALA A 110 -3.59 26.52 6.10
C ALA A 110 -2.31 27.15 6.65
N LEU A 111 -1.16 26.77 6.09
CA LEU A 111 0.15 27.33 6.44
C LEU A 111 0.73 28.05 5.21
N ASP A 112 1.23 29.25 5.37
CA ASP A 112 2.04 29.89 4.36
C ASP A 112 3.53 29.52 4.45
N SER A 113 4.31 29.92 3.47
CA SER A 113 5.76 29.66 3.43
C SER A 113 6.57 30.38 4.52
N SER A 114 5.98 31.36 5.20
CA SER A 114 6.56 32.10 6.32
C SER A 114 6.27 31.46 7.67
N GLY A 115 5.42 30.40 7.69
CA GLY A 115 4.97 29.72 8.90
C GLY A 115 3.81 30.39 9.62
N ASN A 116 3.10 31.32 8.97
CA ASN A 116 1.86 31.83 9.50
C ASN A 116 0.75 30.80 9.28
N LEU A 117 -0.10 30.65 10.31
CA LEU A 117 -1.21 29.72 10.29
C LEU A 117 -2.54 30.46 10.14
N TYR A 118 -3.28 30.16 9.07
CA TYR A 118 -4.62 30.64 8.83
C TYR A 118 -5.63 29.63 9.38
N ILE A 119 -6.64 30.13 10.11
CA ILE A 119 -7.64 29.32 10.81
C ILE A 119 -9.03 29.78 10.37
N ALA A 120 -9.83 28.89 9.80
CA ALA A 120 -11.25 29.14 9.64
C ALA A 120 -11.95 29.00 11.00
N ASP A 121 -12.21 30.12 11.63
CA ASP A 121 -12.91 30.24 12.94
C ASP A 121 -14.42 30.29 12.68
N ALA A 122 -14.96 29.12 12.24
CA ALA A 122 -16.20 28.99 11.49
C ALA A 122 -17.41 29.60 12.20
N ALA A 123 -17.63 29.25 13.46
CA ALA A 123 -18.78 29.76 14.20
C ALA A 123 -18.66 31.25 14.60
N ASN A 124 -17.48 31.86 14.42
CA ASN A 124 -17.27 33.31 14.53
C ASN A 124 -17.41 34.02 13.17
N ASN A 125 -17.55 33.30 12.04
CA ASN A 125 -17.59 33.82 10.68
C ASN A 125 -16.34 34.61 10.30
N LEU A 126 -15.15 34.10 10.69
CA LEU A 126 -13.87 34.76 10.52
C LEU A 126 -12.82 33.81 9.98
N ILE A 127 -11.81 34.41 9.34
CA ILE A 127 -10.48 33.79 9.20
C ILE A 127 -9.53 34.49 10.15
N ARG A 128 -8.86 33.72 11.00
CA ARG A 128 -7.83 34.21 11.93
C ARG A 128 -6.45 33.84 11.39
N GLU A 129 -5.46 34.70 11.63
CA GLU A 129 -4.06 34.45 11.31
C GLU A 129 -3.25 34.39 12.60
N VAL A 130 -2.51 33.31 12.80
CA VAL A 130 -1.48 33.19 13.83
C VAL A 130 -0.13 33.34 13.16
N SER A 131 0.57 34.44 13.44
CA SER A 131 1.92 34.68 12.92
C SER A 131 2.89 33.61 13.42
N SER A 132 4.02 33.43 12.70
CA SER A 132 5.10 32.55 13.13
C SER A 132 5.69 32.89 14.51
N SER A 133 5.45 34.12 15.01
CA SER A 133 5.80 34.55 16.37
C SER A 133 4.74 34.18 17.44
N GLY A 134 3.58 33.62 17.04
CA GLY A 134 2.49 33.21 17.93
C GLY A 134 1.47 34.30 18.27
N THR A 135 1.47 35.44 17.55
CA THR A 135 0.46 36.49 17.71
C THR A 135 -0.73 36.20 16.78
N ILE A 136 -1.96 36.28 17.30
CA ILE A 136 -3.19 36.07 16.53
C ILE A 136 -3.85 37.40 16.17
N ASN A 137 -4.42 37.48 14.95
CA ASN A 137 -5.25 38.59 14.49
C ASN A 137 -6.39 38.06 13.61
N THR A 138 -7.43 38.89 13.44
CA THR A 138 -8.43 38.67 12.41
C THR A 138 -7.83 39.00 11.04
N PHE A 139 -7.88 38.06 10.10
CA PHE A 139 -7.38 38.20 8.72
C PHE A 139 -8.49 38.58 7.75
N ALA A 140 -9.66 37.94 7.86
CA ALA A 140 -10.85 38.25 7.05
C ALA A 140 -12.13 38.02 7.86
N GLY A 141 -13.20 38.71 7.48
CA GLY A 141 -14.47 38.68 8.15
C GLY A 141 -14.63 39.78 9.21
N ASN A 142 -15.86 40.07 9.58
CA ASN A 142 -16.20 41.07 10.59
C ASN A 142 -17.24 40.50 11.57
N ASN A 143 -16.77 40.12 12.75
CA ASN A 143 -17.62 39.52 13.77
C ASN A 143 -18.76 40.45 14.24
N THR A 144 -18.55 41.78 14.22
CA THR A 144 -19.59 42.74 14.65
C THR A 144 -20.77 42.84 13.68
N LEU A 145 -20.56 42.50 12.43
CA LEU A 145 -21.60 42.45 11.40
C LEU A 145 -22.34 41.11 11.38
N GLY A 146 -21.76 40.08 12.00
CA GLY A 146 -22.30 38.71 11.98
C GLY A 146 -22.19 38.02 10.60
N ALA A 147 -22.89 36.89 10.46
CA ALA A 147 -22.93 36.13 9.23
C ALA A 147 -23.54 36.92 8.08
N GLY A 148 -23.01 36.77 6.86
CA GLY A 148 -23.52 37.43 5.67
C GLY A 148 -22.59 37.32 4.47
N TYR A 149 -22.96 38.02 3.39
CA TYR A 149 -22.23 38.01 2.13
C TYR A 149 -22.04 39.45 1.62
N THR A 150 -20.95 40.08 2.00
CA THR A 150 -20.57 41.44 1.57
C THR A 150 -19.08 41.59 1.44
N GLY A 151 -18.62 42.72 0.92
CA GLY A 151 -17.24 43.16 1.00
C GLY A 151 -16.39 42.91 -0.25
N ASP A 152 -16.93 42.38 -1.33
CA ASP A 152 -16.17 42.22 -2.58
C ASP A 152 -15.60 43.56 -3.07
N GLY A 153 -14.31 43.52 -3.46
CA GLY A 153 -13.54 44.71 -3.86
C GLY A 153 -13.10 45.60 -2.71
N SER A 154 -13.31 45.19 -1.45
CA SER A 154 -13.01 45.97 -0.25
C SER A 154 -12.04 45.26 0.67
N SER A 155 -11.68 45.90 1.79
CA SER A 155 -10.80 45.30 2.81
C SER A 155 -11.41 44.03 3.40
N ALA A 156 -10.63 42.94 3.47
CA ALA A 156 -11.06 41.63 3.93
C ALA A 156 -11.59 41.63 5.37
N ILE A 157 -11.01 42.46 6.27
CA ILE A 157 -11.45 42.61 7.67
C ILE A 157 -12.79 43.33 7.81
N GLY A 158 -13.30 43.97 6.77
CA GLY A 158 -14.60 44.62 6.72
C GLY A 158 -15.71 43.76 6.08
N ALA A 159 -15.38 42.63 5.50
CA ALA A 159 -16.31 41.76 4.80
C ALA A 159 -17.15 40.93 5.77
N GLN A 160 -18.31 40.46 5.30
CA GLN A 160 -19.05 39.40 6.00
C GLN A 160 -18.76 38.05 5.33
N LEU A 161 -18.55 37.04 6.16
CA LEU A 161 -18.47 35.64 5.82
C LEU A 161 -19.64 34.89 6.51
N ASN A 162 -19.94 33.69 6.07
CA ASN A 162 -20.99 32.88 6.64
C ASN A 162 -20.57 31.41 6.71
N ASP A 163 -20.23 30.97 7.92
CA ASP A 163 -19.69 29.63 8.20
C ASP A 163 -18.51 29.28 7.28
N PRO A 164 -17.40 30.03 7.31
CA PRO A 164 -16.21 29.72 6.55
C PRO A 164 -15.58 28.43 7.12
N THR A 165 -15.60 27.34 6.34
CA THR A 165 -15.18 26.02 6.82
C THR A 165 -13.76 25.65 6.40
N GLY A 166 -13.34 26.06 5.19
CA GLY A 166 -12.03 25.73 4.62
C GLY A 166 -11.21 26.97 4.28
N VAL A 167 -9.88 26.81 4.37
CA VAL A 167 -8.92 27.84 3.97
C VAL A 167 -7.71 27.20 3.30
N ALA A 168 -7.18 27.85 2.26
CA ALA A 168 -5.93 27.48 1.59
C ALA A 168 -5.12 28.72 1.28
N VAL A 169 -3.80 28.58 1.13
CA VAL A 169 -2.90 29.67 0.76
C VAL A 169 -1.98 29.24 -0.38
N ASP A 170 -1.86 30.07 -1.41
CA ASP A 170 -0.99 29.78 -2.53
C ASP A 170 0.44 30.30 -2.31
N LYS A 171 1.33 29.98 -3.24
CA LYS A 171 2.75 30.39 -3.21
C LYS A 171 2.97 31.92 -3.32
N TYR A 172 1.94 32.68 -3.68
CA TYR A 172 1.99 34.14 -3.77
C TYR A 172 1.44 34.83 -2.52
N GLY A 173 0.85 34.05 -1.57
CA GLY A 173 0.23 34.55 -0.35
C GLY A 173 -1.24 34.90 -0.51
N ASN A 174 -1.89 34.57 -1.64
CA ASN A 174 -3.34 34.69 -1.74
C ASN A 174 -4.01 33.63 -0.88
N VAL A 175 -5.02 34.02 -0.12
CA VAL A 175 -5.77 33.14 0.78
C VAL A 175 -7.16 32.87 0.20
N TYR A 176 -7.44 31.60 -0.04
CA TYR A 176 -8.71 31.11 -0.55
C TYR A 176 -9.57 30.61 0.60
N ILE A 177 -10.85 30.99 0.61
CA ILE A 177 -11.78 30.73 1.71
C ILE A 177 -13.01 30.01 1.15
N ALA A 178 -13.34 28.84 1.65
CA ALA A 178 -14.61 28.20 1.44
C ALA A 178 -15.63 28.87 2.37
N ASP A 179 -16.40 29.80 1.83
CA ASP A 179 -17.45 30.57 2.52
C ASP A 179 -18.76 29.78 2.38
N ALA A 180 -18.84 28.67 3.16
CA ALA A 180 -19.66 27.52 2.89
C ALA A 180 -21.16 27.81 2.83
N ALA A 181 -21.69 28.53 3.80
CA ALA A 181 -23.12 28.87 3.84
C ALA A 181 -23.50 30.00 2.85
N ASN A 182 -22.51 30.60 2.17
CA ASN A 182 -22.73 31.51 1.05
C ASN A 182 -22.57 30.82 -0.33
N ASP A 183 -22.24 29.52 -0.36
CA ASP A 183 -22.05 28.73 -1.58
C ASP A 183 -20.95 29.29 -2.51
N VAL A 184 -19.89 29.88 -1.96
CA VAL A 184 -18.81 30.55 -2.74
C VAL A 184 -17.41 30.21 -2.24
N ILE A 185 -16.44 30.35 -3.13
CA ILE A 185 -15.03 30.51 -2.76
C ILE A 185 -14.66 31.99 -2.86
N ARG A 186 -14.14 32.54 -1.76
CA ARG A 186 -13.60 33.89 -1.70
C ARG A 186 -12.07 33.83 -1.80
N VAL A 187 -11.46 34.88 -2.34
CA VAL A 187 -10.01 35.06 -2.34
C VAL A 187 -9.64 36.39 -1.70
N VAL A 188 -8.65 36.35 -0.81
CA VAL A 188 -8.01 37.55 -0.27
C VAL A 188 -6.64 37.69 -0.90
N ALA A 189 -6.45 38.80 -1.61
CA ALA A 189 -5.19 39.20 -2.23
C ALA A 189 -4.89 40.66 -1.88
N ASP A 190 -3.66 40.95 -1.45
CA ASP A 190 -3.22 42.30 -1.03
C ASP A 190 -4.19 42.99 -0.04
N GLY A 191 -4.78 42.18 0.88
CA GLY A 191 -5.72 42.63 1.90
C GLY A 191 -7.15 42.93 1.40
N SER A 192 -7.43 42.76 0.11
CA SER A 192 -8.76 42.91 -0.51
C SER A 192 -9.40 41.56 -0.73
N ILE A 193 -10.70 41.42 -0.44
CA ILE A 193 -11.47 40.20 -0.65
C ILE A 193 -12.35 40.28 -1.89
N ASN A 194 -12.47 39.20 -2.62
CA ASN A 194 -13.36 39.07 -3.76
C ASN A 194 -13.96 37.66 -3.82
N THR A 195 -15.13 37.53 -4.44
CA THR A 195 -15.69 36.22 -4.82
C THR A 195 -15.02 35.73 -6.09
N LEU A 196 -14.50 34.48 -6.04
CA LEU A 196 -13.81 33.85 -7.15
C LEU A 196 -14.73 32.91 -7.94
N VAL A 197 -15.50 32.06 -7.26
CA VAL A 197 -16.38 31.08 -7.89
C VAL A 197 -17.58 30.78 -7.00
N GLY A 198 -18.72 30.44 -7.59
CA GLY A 198 -19.98 30.13 -6.89
C GLY A 198 -20.95 31.32 -6.81
N GLY A 199 -22.00 31.18 -6.02
CA GLY A 199 -23.02 32.21 -5.81
C GLY A 199 -23.80 32.58 -7.10
N THR A 200 -23.96 33.89 -7.34
CA THR A 200 -24.56 34.42 -8.55
C THR A 200 -23.56 34.64 -9.70
N ALA A 201 -22.29 34.27 -9.50
CA ALA A 201 -21.27 34.37 -10.52
C ALA A 201 -21.62 33.50 -11.74
N THR A 202 -21.21 33.94 -12.92
CA THR A 202 -21.51 33.23 -14.18
C THR A 202 -20.73 31.92 -14.35
N ILE A 203 -19.80 31.63 -13.46
CA ILE A 203 -18.91 30.46 -13.54
C ILE A 203 -19.11 29.57 -12.33
N GLY A 204 -19.69 28.36 -12.55
CA GLY A 204 -19.78 27.27 -11.61
C GLY A 204 -20.66 27.53 -10.40
N GLN A 205 -21.74 26.78 -10.25
CA GLN A 205 -22.52 26.78 -9.02
C GLN A 205 -21.93 25.77 -8.05
N LEU A 206 -21.73 26.19 -6.80
CA LEU A 206 -21.37 25.35 -5.67
C LEU A 206 -22.57 25.20 -4.73
N SER A 207 -22.55 24.17 -3.90
CA SER A 207 -23.54 23.95 -2.87
C SER A 207 -22.82 23.48 -1.60
N HIS A 208 -22.66 24.39 -0.67
CA HIS A 208 -21.92 24.19 0.60
C HIS A 208 -20.48 23.68 0.35
N PRO A 209 -19.59 24.47 -0.26
CA PRO A 209 -18.19 24.10 -0.40
C PRO A 209 -17.53 24.03 0.99
N ASP A 210 -16.95 22.87 1.36
CA ASP A 210 -16.42 22.67 2.72
C ASP A 210 -14.90 22.91 2.80
N THR A 211 -14.15 22.39 1.83
CA THR A 211 -12.69 22.55 1.77
C THR A 211 -12.24 23.02 0.40
N VAL A 212 -11.19 23.82 0.40
CA VAL A 212 -10.44 24.22 -0.79
C VAL A 212 -8.97 23.83 -0.60
N ALA A 213 -8.37 23.22 -1.62
CA ALA A 213 -6.93 22.98 -1.72
C ALA A 213 -6.39 23.68 -2.95
N VAL A 214 -5.10 24.04 -2.94
CA VAL A 214 -4.43 24.72 -4.05
C VAL A 214 -3.14 23.99 -4.41
N ASP A 215 -2.91 23.77 -5.70
CA ASP A 215 -1.67 23.15 -6.19
C ASP A 215 -0.56 24.18 -6.49
N GLN A 216 0.59 23.69 -6.93
CA GLN A 216 1.73 24.53 -7.30
C GLN A 216 1.48 25.42 -8.53
N TYR A 217 0.46 25.13 -9.33
CA TYR A 217 0.05 25.90 -10.52
C TYR A 217 -1.08 26.88 -10.23
N VAL A 218 -1.55 26.91 -8.96
CA VAL A 218 -2.69 27.73 -8.49
C VAL A 218 -4.04 27.23 -9.00
N ASN A 219 -4.14 25.96 -9.36
CA ASN A 219 -5.44 25.33 -9.56
C ASN A 219 -6.08 25.05 -8.19
N LEU A 220 -7.37 25.30 -8.08
CA LEU A 220 -8.14 25.05 -6.87
C LEU A 220 -8.91 23.73 -6.99
N PHE A 221 -8.85 22.93 -5.93
CA PHE A 221 -9.63 21.71 -5.77
C PHE A 221 -10.62 21.95 -4.64
N ILE A 222 -11.91 21.84 -4.92
CA ILE A 222 -12.99 22.27 -4.04
C ILE A 222 -13.88 21.06 -3.76
N THR A 223 -14.15 20.77 -2.50
CA THR A 223 -15.23 19.87 -2.13
C THR A 223 -16.55 20.64 -2.25
N ASP A 224 -17.38 20.26 -3.20
CA ASP A 224 -18.77 20.71 -3.34
C ASP A 224 -19.64 19.68 -2.61
N THR A 225 -19.70 19.80 -1.27
CA THR A 225 -20.14 18.75 -0.35
C THR A 225 -21.59 18.35 -0.58
N VAL A 226 -22.53 19.29 -0.57
CA VAL A 226 -23.95 19.02 -0.88
C VAL A 226 -24.14 18.69 -2.35
N GLY A 227 -23.27 19.21 -3.23
CA GLY A 227 -23.18 18.84 -4.65
C GLY A 227 -22.58 17.45 -4.89
N ARG A 228 -22.03 16.78 -3.86
CA ARG A 228 -21.47 15.42 -3.90
C ARG A 228 -20.41 15.23 -4.96
N ARG A 229 -19.53 16.19 -5.12
CA ARG A 229 -18.48 16.19 -6.14
C ARG A 229 -17.24 16.94 -5.69
N ILE A 230 -16.15 16.67 -6.36
CA ILE A 230 -14.94 17.47 -6.31
C ILE A 230 -14.85 18.26 -7.60
N VAL A 231 -14.61 19.55 -7.47
CA VAL A 231 -14.48 20.46 -8.60
C VAL A 231 -13.05 20.96 -8.68
N GLU A 232 -12.50 20.97 -9.87
CA GLU A 232 -11.27 21.67 -10.21
C GLU A 232 -11.60 23.00 -10.88
N PHE A 233 -10.98 24.06 -10.36
CA PHE A 233 -11.07 25.39 -10.95
C PHE A 233 -9.67 25.82 -11.41
N THR A 234 -9.46 25.78 -12.72
CA THR A 234 -8.19 26.13 -13.36
C THR A 234 -8.31 27.44 -14.07
N ASP A 235 -7.51 28.44 -13.69
CA ASP A 235 -7.52 29.73 -14.31
C ASP A 235 -8.93 30.37 -14.38
N THR A 236 -9.06 31.55 -14.85
CA THR A 236 -10.27 32.39 -14.78
C THR A 236 -11.51 31.87 -15.50
N SER A 237 -11.53 30.65 -16.05
CA SER A 237 -12.61 30.22 -16.95
C SER A 237 -13.01 28.76 -16.92
N ASN A 238 -12.26 27.85 -16.33
CA ASN A 238 -12.57 26.41 -16.37
C ASN A 238 -12.99 25.87 -15.00
N PHE A 239 -14.27 25.55 -14.90
CA PHE A 239 -14.87 24.86 -13.78
C PHE A 239 -15.21 23.44 -14.24
N VAL A 240 -14.46 22.45 -13.75
CA VAL A 240 -14.56 21.05 -14.19
C VAL A 240 -14.91 20.15 -13.01
N VAL A 241 -15.88 19.26 -13.19
CA VAL A 241 -16.12 18.18 -12.23
C VAL A 241 -15.00 17.16 -12.39
N LEU A 242 -14.15 17.03 -11.37
CA LEU A 242 -13.04 16.08 -11.34
C LEU A 242 -13.49 14.70 -10.88
N ALA A 243 -14.33 14.64 -9.86
CA ALA A 243 -14.86 13.39 -9.29
C ALA A 243 -16.28 13.61 -8.74
N GLY A 244 -17.06 12.53 -8.69
CA GLY A 244 -18.41 12.53 -8.16
C GLY A 244 -19.48 12.67 -9.23
N ASN A 245 -20.60 11.97 -9.01
CA ASN A 245 -21.80 12.08 -9.81
C ASN A 245 -22.90 12.76 -8.98
N PRO A 246 -23.23 14.04 -9.25
CA PRO A 246 -24.20 14.81 -8.43
C PRO A 246 -25.60 14.19 -8.33
N SER A 247 -25.95 13.30 -9.25
CA SER A 247 -27.27 12.65 -9.28
C SER A 247 -27.36 11.41 -8.39
N SER A 248 -26.27 11.02 -7.72
CA SER A 248 -26.18 9.78 -6.94
C SER A 248 -25.35 10.00 -5.67
N TYR A 249 -25.58 9.17 -4.67
CA TYR A 249 -24.85 9.19 -3.39
C TYR A 249 -24.51 7.78 -2.93
N GLY A 250 -23.59 7.68 -1.98
CA GLY A 250 -23.08 6.42 -1.47
C GLY A 250 -21.80 5.97 -2.21
N TYR A 251 -21.60 4.67 -2.32
CA TYR A 251 -20.39 4.06 -2.88
C TYR A 251 -20.74 3.07 -4.00
N ASN A 252 -20.17 3.22 -5.18
CA ASN A 252 -20.42 2.37 -6.34
C ASN A 252 -19.18 1.63 -6.87
N GLY A 253 -18.07 1.60 -6.11
CA GLY A 253 -16.88 0.82 -6.43
C GLY A 253 -15.63 1.63 -6.72
N ASP A 254 -14.58 0.90 -7.07
CA ASP A 254 -13.23 1.37 -7.39
C ASP A 254 -12.83 0.97 -8.81
N GLY A 255 -11.76 1.59 -9.34
CA GLY A 255 -11.25 1.33 -10.68
C GLY A 255 -12.13 1.91 -11.79
N ILE A 256 -12.99 2.86 -11.48
CA ILE A 256 -13.92 3.50 -12.41
C ILE A 256 -13.50 4.94 -12.70
N ALA A 257 -14.03 5.52 -13.77
CA ALA A 257 -13.84 6.94 -14.05
C ALA A 257 -14.33 7.79 -12.87
N ALA A 258 -13.51 8.70 -12.37
CA ALA A 258 -13.78 9.48 -11.17
C ALA A 258 -15.10 10.28 -11.28
N THR A 259 -15.44 10.78 -12.47
CA THR A 259 -16.69 11.50 -12.75
C THR A 259 -17.95 10.62 -12.72
N GLN A 260 -17.79 9.29 -12.68
CA GLN A 260 -18.89 8.32 -12.54
C GLN A 260 -19.00 7.77 -11.11
N ALA A 261 -18.06 8.12 -10.24
CA ALA A 261 -18.06 7.67 -8.85
C ALA A 261 -19.22 8.32 -8.08
N TRP A 262 -19.77 7.56 -7.13
CA TRP A 262 -20.66 8.13 -6.13
C TRP A 262 -19.84 8.52 -4.92
N LEU A 263 -20.01 9.77 -4.50
CA LEU A 263 -19.46 10.32 -3.28
C LEU A 263 -20.63 10.69 -2.35
N ASP A 264 -20.37 10.70 -1.04
CA ASP A 264 -21.39 11.03 -0.06
C ASP A 264 -20.83 12.01 0.98
N ASP A 265 -21.25 13.27 0.88
CA ASP A 265 -20.77 14.41 1.65
C ASP A 265 -19.23 14.46 1.70
N PRO A 266 -18.51 14.58 0.55
CA PRO A 266 -17.06 14.73 0.56
C PRO A 266 -16.69 16.05 1.24
N MET A 267 -15.96 15.99 2.39
CA MET A 267 -15.62 17.19 3.17
C MET A 267 -14.18 17.62 3.04
N GLY A 268 -13.24 16.69 2.81
CA GLY A 268 -11.82 17.00 2.72
C GLY A 268 -11.23 16.70 1.35
N VAL A 269 -10.35 17.59 0.88
CA VAL A 269 -9.57 17.40 -0.36
C VAL A 269 -8.14 17.85 -0.17
N ALA A 270 -7.20 17.09 -0.74
CA ALA A 270 -5.78 17.46 -0.87
C ALA A 270 -5.26 17.02 -2.23
N VAL A 271 -4.23 17.70 -2.73
CA VAL A 271 -3.59 17.41 -4.01
C VAL A 271 -2.09 17.25 -3.83
N ASP A 272 -1.49 16.24 -4.44
CA ASP A 272 -0.04 16.06 -4.44
C ASP A 272 0.64 16.78 -5.62
N ALA A 273 1.98 16.79 -5.61
CA ALA A 273 2.78 17.43 -6.65
C ALA A 273 2.64 16.78 -8.04
N SER A 274 2.08 15.56 -8.12
CA SER A 274 1.81 14.84 -9.36
C SER A 274 0.41 15.11 -9.92
N GLY A 275 -0.44 15.84 -9.15
CA GLY A 275 -1.83 16.13 -9.51
C GLY A 275 -2.81 15.04 -9.09
N ASN A 276 -2.39 14.06 -8.27
CA ASN A 276 -3.31 13.12 -7.68
C ASN A 276 -4.15 13.79 -6.59
N VAL A 277 -5.45 13.50 -6.56
CA VAL A 277 -6.40 14.14 -5.65
C VAL A 277 -6.92 13.14 -4.62
N TYR A 278 -6.72 13.47 -3.36
CA TYR A 278 -7.11 12.69 -2.19
C TYR A 278 -8.40 13.28 -1.62
N ILE A 279 -9.40 12.44 -1.33
CA ILE A 279 -10.76 12.87 -0.95
C ILE A 279 -11.17 12.15 0.33
N ALA A 280 -11.58 12.89 1.33
CA ALA A 280 -12.33 12.36 2.46
C ALA A 280 -13.80 12.19 2.04
N ASP A 281 -14.19 10.97 1.69
CA ASP A 281 -15.54 10.56 1.30
C ASP A 281 -16.32 10.20 2.58
N THR A 282 -16.76 11.25 3.28
CA THR A 282 -17.01 11.29 4.72
C THR A 282 -18.10 10.32 5.16
N VAL A 283 -19.29 10.36 4.54
CA VAL A 283 -20.41 9.49 4.92
C VAL A 283 -20.15 8.04 4.45
N ASN A 284 -19.37 7.85 3.39
CA ASN A 284 -18.93 6.53 2.95
C ASN A 284 -17.81 5.94 3.85
N CYS A 285 -17.32 6.66 4.87
CA CYS A 285 -16.26 6.23 5.77
C CYS A 285 -15.01 5.75 5.01
N ARG A 286 -14.59 6.48 3.96
CA ARG A 286 -13.46 6.13 3.09
C ARG A 286 -12.57 7.34 2.78
N ILE A 287 -11.31 7.04 2.47
CA ILE A 287 -10.43 7.98 1.76
C ILE A 287 -10.25 7.46 0.34
N ARG A 288 -10.56 8.33 -0.62
CA ARG A 288 -10.48 8.02 -2.04
C ARG A 288 -9.31 8.75 -2.69
N LEU A 289 -8.72 8.15 -3.70
CA LEU A 289 -7.65 8.71 -4.51
C LEU A 289 -8.09 8.74 -5.98
N VAL A 290 -8.00 9.92 -6.58
CA VAL A 290 -8.15 10.09 -8.04
C VAL A 290 -6.75 10.26 -8.63
N SER A 291 -6.40 9.36 -9.54
CA SER A 291 -5.16 9.40 -10.32
C SER A 291 -5.48 9.03 -11.77
N ASP A 292 -4.97 9.81 -12.72
CA ASP A 292 -5.24 9.62 -14.16
C ASP A 292 -6.74 9.49 -14.49
N GLY A 293 -7.61 10.21 -13.78
CA GLY A 293 -9.05 10.20 -13.96
C GLY A 293 -9.78 8.96 -13.43
N ILE A 294 -9.08 8.05 -12.76
CA ILE A 294 -9.63 6.85 -12.12
C ILE A 294 -9.65 7.03 -10.61
N ILE A 295 -10.75 6.63 -9.98
CA ILE A 295 -10.91 6.71 -8.51
C ILE A 295 -10.77 5.33 -7.86
N ASN A 296 -10.05 5.31 -6.73
CA ASN A 296 -9.86 4.12 -5.90
C ASN A 296 -9.95 4.47 -4.41
N THR A 297 -10.35 3.50 -3.58
CA THR A 297 -10.27 3.58 -2.13
C THR A 297 -8.83 3.28 -1.68
N ILE A 298 -8.27 4.15 -0.84
CA ILE A 298 -6.94 3.95 -0.23
C ILE A 298 -6.99 3.70 1.27
N ALA A 299 -8.10 4.03 1.94
CA ALA A 299 -8.35 3.69 3.34
C ALA A 299 -9.85 3.63 3.63
N GLY A 300 -10.22 2.81 4.62
CA GLY A 300 -11.59 2.60 5.05
C GLY A 300 -12.29 1.49 4.24
N ASP A 301 -12.98 0.58 4.94
CA ASP A 301 -13.79 -0.49 4.32
C ASP A 301 -15.27 -0.10 4.15
N GLY A 302 -15.65 1.09 4.67
CA GLY A 302 -17.00 1.64 4.62
C GLY A 302 -17.85 1.36 5.85
N PHE A 303 -17.34 0.63 6.84
CA PHE A 303 -18.04 0.49 8.11
C PHE A 303 -17.57 1.57 9.09
N PRO A 304 -18.52 2.30 9.73
CA PRO A 304 -18.16 3.30 10.72
C PRO A 304 -17.60 2.64 11.99
N GLY A 305 -16.49 3.16 12.50
CA GLY A 305 -15.84 2.64 13.72
C GLY A 305 -14.36 2.89 13.75
N TYR A 306 -13.67 2.26 14.71
CA TYR A 306 -12.25 2.41 14.96
C TYR A 306 -11.54 1.06 14.99
N SER A 307 -10.73 0.77 13.98
CA SER A 307 -9.91 -0.46 13.88
C SER A 307 -8.78 -0.31 12.87
N GLY A 308 -7.95 -1.36 12.73
CA GLY A 308 -7.04 -1.56 11.61
C GLY A 308 -5.63 -1.00 11.79
N ASP A 309 -5.27 -0.40 12.93
CA ASP A 309 -3.91 0.12 13.17
C ASP A 309 -2.85 -0.98 12.99
N GLY A 310 -1.79 -0.64 12.24
CA GLY A 310 -0.71 -1.55 11.88
C GLY A 310 -1.01 -2.48 10.69
N GLY A 311 -2.23 -2.45 10.15
CA GLY A 311 -2.68 -3.27 9.04
C GLY A 311 -2.87 -2.50 7.72
N PRO A 312 -3.43 -3.19 6.68
CA PRO A 312 -3.82 -2.56 5.43
C PRO A 312 -4.85 -1.46 5.66
N ALA A 313 -4.61 -0.27 5.12
CA ALA A 313 -5.49 0.87 5.35
C ALA A 313 -6.91 0.67 4.79
N THR A 314 -7.07 -0.10 3.71
CA THR A 314 -8.36 -0.42 3.11
C THR A 314 -9.24 -1.38 3.92
N GLU A 315 -8.66 -2.03 4.94
CA GLU A 315 -9.38 -2.90 5.88
C GLU A 315 -9.70 -2.21 7.21
N ALA A 316 -9.27 -0.96 7.37
CA ALA A 316 -9.51 -0.18 8.58
C ALA A 316 -10.93 0.35 8.64
N TRP A 317 -11.45 0.57 9.85
CA TRP A 317 -12.68 1.30 10.08
C TRP A 317 -12.36 2.76 10.37
N LEU A 318 -13.01 3.64 9.64
CA LEU A 318 -13.00 5.08 9.84
C LEU A 318 -14.40 5.54 10.25
N TYR A 319 -14.51 6.66 10.94
CA TYR A 319 -15.81 7.18 11.31
C TYR A 319 -15.91 8.68 11.06
N PHE A 320 -16.61 9.05 9.98
CA PHE A 320 -16.73 10.42 9.50
C PHE A 320 -15.35 11.08 9.32
N PRO A 321 -14.48 10.54 8.45
CA PRO A 321 -13.23 11.22 8.12
C PRO A 321 -13.56 12.55 7.43
N ARG A 322 -13.13 13.68 8.03
CA ARG A 322 -13.46 15.03 7.54
C ARG A 322 -12.34 15.69 6.77
N SER A 323 -11.12 15.33 7.04
CA SER A 323 -9.99 15.98 6.40
C SER A 323 -8.97 14.98 5.92
N VAL A 324 -8.22 15.40 4.91
CA VAL A 324 -7.07 14.71 4.38
C VAL A 324 -5.96 15.73 4.12
N ALA A 325 -4.73 15.40 4.52
CA ALA A 325 -3.54 16.20 4.28
C ALA A 325 -2.37 15.31 3.87
N LEU A 326 -1.36 15.90 3.23
CA LEU A 326 -0.22 15.19 2.68
C LEU A 326 1.08 15.77 3.22
N ASP A 327 2.10 14.93 3.37
CA ASP A 327 3.48 15.39 3.49
C ASP A 327 4.30 15.09 2.22
N SER A 328 5.52 15.59 2.18
CA SER A 328 6.43 15.39 1.05
C SER A 328 6.94 13.94 0.88
N SER A 329 6.70 13.07 1.86
CA SER A 329 7.05 11.64 1.82
C SER A 329 5.91 10.78 1.27
N GLY A 330 4.76 11.39 0.97
CA GLY A 330 3.56 10.71 0.49
C GLY A 330 2.72 10.09 1.60
N ASN A 331 2.98 10.40 2.87
CA ASN A 331 2.08 10.04 3.94
C ASN A 331 0.78 10.85 3.84
N VAL A 332 -0.35 10.20 4.14
CA VAL A 332 -1.68 10.81 4.12
C VAL A 332 -2.20 10.89 5.55
N TYR A 333 -2.52 12.08 6.00
CA TYR A 333 -3.06 12.33 7.34
C TYR A 333 -4.57 12.49 7.27
N ILE A 334 -5.30 11.85 8.18
CA ILE A 334 -6.77 11.78 8.17
C ILE A 334 -7.29 12.29 9.51
N GLY A 335 -8.15 13.28 9.48
CA GLY A 335 -8.99 13.65 10.62
C GLY A 335 -10.14 12.66 10.73
N ASP A 336 -9.96 11.61 11.53
CA ASP A 336 -10.97 10.56 11.78
C ASP A 336 -11.90 11.05 12.89
N SER A 337 -12.77 12.00 12.54
CA SER A 337 -13.35 13.00 13.45
C SER A 337 -14.23 12.39 14.52
N TYR A 338 -15.12 11.44 14.19
CA TYR A 338 -16.00 10.83 15.17
C TYR A 338 -15.32 9.75 16.02
N ASN A 339 -14.13 9.29 15.59
CA ASN A 339 -13.24 8.50 16.44
C ASN A 339 -12.34 9.38 17.34
N ASN A 340 -12.39 10.71 17.20
CA ASN A 340 -11.57 11.64 17.97
C ASN A 340 -10.06 11.36 17.88
N VAL A 341 -9.59 10.97 16.70
CA VAL A 341 -8.19 10.64 16.44
C VAL A 341 -7.72 11.22 15.12
N VAL A 342 -6.40 11.31 14.98
CA VAL A 342 -5.73 11.54 13.71
C VAL A 342 -5.05 10.25 13.30
N ARG A 343 -5.36 9.77 12.09
CA ARG A 343 -4.74 8.59 11.48
C ARG A 343 -3.72 9.02 10.44
N MET A 344 -2.71 8.20 10.26
CA MET A 344 -1.70 8.39 9.20
C MET A 344 -1.63 7.14 8.33
N LEU A 345 -1.68 7.34 7.04
CA LEU A 345 -1.38 6.32 6.04
C LEU A 345 0.08 6.46 5.63
N THR A 346 0.83 5.38 5.75
CA THR A 346 2.21 5.31 5.27
C THR A 346 2.24 4.50 3.99
N PRO A 347 2.81 5.03 2.87
CA PRO A 347 2.92 4.29 1.63
C PRO A 347 3.69 2.98 1.83
N VAL A 348 3.13 1.87 1.36
CA VAL A 348 3.85 0.60 1.32
C VAL A 348 4.78 0.62 0.12
N ALA A 349 6.07 0.42 0.36
CA ALA A 349 7.01 0.31 -0.74
C ALA A 349 6.61 -0.86 -1.66
N PRO A 350 6.64 -0.68 -2.99
CA PRO A 350 6.24 -1.73 -3.91
C PRO A 350 7.11 -2.98 -3.72
N ALA A 351 6.49 -4.15 -3.84
CA ALA A 351 7.21 -5.41 -3.86
C ALA A 351 8.14 -5.43 -5.08
N THR A 352 9.36 -5.98 -4.90
CA THR A 352 10.28 -6.22 -6.00
C THR A 352 10.71 -7.68 -6.01
N ALA A 353 10.80 -8.26 -7.20
CA ALA A 353 11.40 -9.57 -7.42
C ALA A 353 12.83 -9.38 -7.94
N ASN A 354 13.81 -10.06 -7.31
CA ASN A 354 15.21 -9.89 -7.63
C ASN A 354 15.76 -11.09 -8.42
N ALA A 355 15.40 -12.31 -8.04
CA ALA A 355 15.87 -13.52 -8.68
C ALA A 355 14.92 -14.69 -8.46
N VAL A 356 14.89 -15.63 -9.40
CA VAL A 356 14.29 -16.96 -9.22
C VAL A 356 15.38 -18.00 -9.42
N VAL A 357 15.47 -18.92 -8.48
CA VAL A 357 16.50 -19.97 -8.47
C VAL A 357 15.87 -21.33 -8.15
N ASN A 358 16.57 -22.41 -8.44
CA ASN A 358 16.24 -23.75 -7.94
C ASN A 358 16.31 -23.74 -6.40
N ALA A 359 15.29 -24.26 -5.73
CA ALA A 359 15.18 -24.17 -4.27
C ALA A 359 16.25 -24.97 -3.50
N ALA A 360 16.95 -25.87 -4.16
CA ALA A 360 17.97 -26.72 -3.54
C ALA A 360 19.41 -26.33 -3.92
N SER A 361 19.67 -26.05 -5.21
CA SER A 361 21.01 -25.71 -5.70
C SER A 361 21.31 -24.22 -5.69
N TYR A 362 20.28 -23.37 -5.59
CA TYR A 362 20.35 -21.91 -5.76
C TYR A 362 20.92 -21.46 -7.11
N THR A 363 20.93 -22.34 -8.10
CA THR A 363 21.26 -21.99 -9.49
C THR A 363 20.08 -21.28 -10.17
N PRO A 364 20.32 -20.39 -11.15
CA PRO A 364 19.25 -19.65 -11.82
C PRO A 364 18.43 -20.48 -12.83
N GLN A 365 18.53 -21.79 -12.81
CA GLN A 365 17.84 -22.71 -13.69
C GLN A 365 16.75 -23.47 -12.93
N ILE A 366 15.55 -23.50 -13.47
CA ILE A 366 14.43 -24.25 -12.92
C ILE A 366 13.92 -25.29 -13.94
N SER A 367 13.06 -26.20 -13.53
CA SER A 367 12.43 -27.17 -14.41
C SER A 367 10.98 -27.42 -14.07
N PRO A 368 10.15 -27.93 -15.00
CA PRO A 368 8.75 -28.24 -14.73
C PRO A 368 8.60 -29.14 -13.50
N GLY A 369 7.64 -28.82 -12.64
CA GLY A 369 7.34 -29.55 -11.41
C GLY A 369 8.35 -29.38 -10.28
N SER A 370 9.48 -28.68 -10.48
CA SER A 370 10.50 -28.46 -9.46
C SER A 370 10.06 -27.44 -8.40
N LEU A 371 10.69 -27.49 -7.23
CA LEU A 371 10.62 -26.40 -6.27
C LEU A 371 11.61 -25.30 -6.67
N ALA A 372 11.13 -24.07 -6.65
CA ALA A 372 11.88 -22.86 -6.92
C ALA A 372 11.74 -21.86 -5.78
N THR A 373 12.73 -20.98 -5.64
CA THR A 373 12.73 -19.87 -4.70
C THR A 373 12.82 -18.57 -5.47
N LEU A 374 11.86 -17.65 -5.22
CA LEU A 374 11.92 -16.27 -5.64
C LEU A 374 12.44 -15.44 -4.46
N PHE A 375 13.51 -14.67 -4.68
CA PHE A 375 14.01 -13.66 -3.76
C PHE A 375 13.52 -12.28 -4.17
N GLY A 376 13.25 -11.43 -3.18
CA GLY A 376 12.73 -10.08 -3.42
C GLY A 376 12.72 -9.24 -2.15
N THR A 377 11.97 -8.14 -2.18
CA THR A 377 11.70 -7.28 -1.01
C THR A 377 10.21 -6.98 -0.92
N HIS A 378 9.72 -6.76 0.29
CA HIS A 378 8.30 -6.44 0.57
C HIS A 378 7.31 -7.49 0.02
N LEU A 379 7.70 -8.79 0.03
CA LEU A 379 6.89 -9.86 -0.53
C LEU A 379 5.74 -10.27 0.40
N ALA A 380 5.98 -10.29 1.73
CA ALA A 380 4.97 -10.58 2.74
C ALA A 380 5.28 -9.89 4.06
N GLY A 381 4.28 -9.73 4.94
CA GLY A 381 4.48 -9.12 6.27
C GLY A 381 5.13 -10.09 7.29
N SER A 382 4.90 -11.40 7.15
CA SER A 382 5.40 -12.43 8.06
C SER A 382 5.55 -13.78 7.36
N LEU A 383 6.23 -14.72 8.02
CA LEU A 383 6.32 -16.10 7.54
C LEU A 383 4.94 -16.75 7.53
N SER A 384 4.57 -17.27 6.37
CA SER A 384 3.40 -18.16 6.20
C SER A 384 3.81 -19.40 5.42
N VAL A 385 3.29 -20.57 5.82
CA VAL A 385 3.60 -21.88 5.21
C VAL A 385 2.32 -22.61 4.91
N ALA A 386 2.23 -23.20 3.72
CA ALA A 386 1.08 -24.00 3.28
C ALA A 386 1.39 -25.51 3.32
N GLY A 387 0.35 -26.32 3.56
CA GLY A 387 0.36 -27.77 3.37
C GLY A 387 -0.22 -28.17 2.01
N ALA A 388 0.07 -29.40 1.57
CA ALA A 388 -0.52 -29.93 0.34
C ALA A 388 -2.03 -30.22 0.50
N PRO A 389 -2.87 -29.90 -0.52
CA PRO A 389 -2.51 -29.29 -1.78
C PRO A 389 -2.12 -27.81 -1.60
N LEU A 390 -1.04 -27.39 -2.28
CA LEU A 390 -0.54 -26.03 -2.17
C LEU A 390 -1.49 -25.03 -2.83
N PRO A 391 -1.77 -23.88 -2.19
CA PRO A 391 -2.60 -22.83 -2.78
C PRO A 391 -1.84 -22.04 -3.85
N ASN A 392 -2.58 -21.39 -4.76
CA ASN A 392 -2.04 -20.46 -5.75
C ASN A 392 -1.83 -19.03 -5.19
N SER A 393 -2.27 -18.78 -3.96
CA SER A 393 -2.03 -17.55 -3.22
C SER A 393 -1.84 -17.85 -1.73
N LEU A 394 -0.88 -17.18 -1.09
CA LEU A 394 -0.58 -17.36 0.34
C LEU A 394 -0.21 -16.00 0.94
N ALA A 395 -0.89 -15.59 2.01
CA ALA A 395 -0.69 -14.29 2.68
C ALA A 395 -0.65 -13.10 1.70
N GLY A 396 -1.60 -13.06 0.77
CA GLY A 396 -1.70 -12.01 -0.25
C GLY A 396 -0.71 -12.13 -1.42
N VAL A 397 0.20 -13.11 -1.40
CA VAL A 397 1.22 -13.32 -2.45
C VAL A 397 0.73 -14.35 -3.45
N SER A 398 0.88 -14.08 -4.74
CA SER A 398 0.69 -15.03 -5.84
C SER A 398 1.84 -14.96 -6.84
N ILE A 399 2.11 -16.07 -7.52
CA ILE A 399 3.13 -16.15 -8.58
C ILE A 399 2.49 -16.71 -9.84
N THR A 400 2.89 -16.19 -11.00
CA THR A 400 2.63 -16.82 -12.28
C THR A 400 3.92 -17.12 -13.02
N VAL A 401 3.94 -18.23 -13.76
CA VAL A 401 5.01 -18.62 -14.67
C VAL A 401 4.42 -18.73 -16.07
N ASN A 402 4.83 -17.86 -16.99
CA ASN A 402 4.19 -17.70 -18.30
C ASN A 402 2.65 -17.52 -18.22
N GLY A 403 2.19 -16.74 -17.23
CA GLY A 403 0.77 -16.49 -16.96
C GLY A 403 0.02 -17.62 -16.26
N ARG A 404 0.65 -18.79 -16.00
CA ARG A 404 0.05 -19.90 -15.25
C ARG A 404 0.27 -19.71 -13.75
N PRO A 405 -0.75 -19.87 -12.90
CA PRO A 405 -0.58 -19.82 -11.45
C PRO A 405 0.41 -20.89 -10.97
N ALA A 406 1.33 -20.51 -10.10
CA ALA A 406 2.31 -21.38 -9.48
C ALA A 406 1.96 -21.63 -8.01
N PRO A 407 1.79 -22.89 -7.57
CA PRO A 407 1.45 -23.20 -6.18
C PRO A 407 2.53 -22.77 -5.21
N ILE A 408 2.13 -22.16 -4.08
CA ILE A 408 3.05 -21.56 -3.11
C ILE A 408 3.16 -22.45 -1.87
N LEU A 409 4.43 -22.75 -1.51
CA LEU A 409 4.77 -23.54 -0.32
C LEU A 409 4.97 -22.65 0.91
N ALA A 410 5.69 -21.54 0.75
CA ALA A 410 5.98 -20.60 1.85
C ALA A 410 6.28 -19.21 1.33
N VAL A 411 5.98 -18.19 2.16
CA VAL A 411 6.29 -16.79 1.91
C VAL A 411 6.92 -16.15 3.14
N THR A 412 7.85 -15.23 2.92
CA THR A 412 8.45 -14.33 3.91
C THR A 412 8.53 -12.92 3.29
N ALA A 413 9.00 -11.94 4.04
CA ALA A 413 9.23 -10.58 3.51
C ALA A 413 10.21 -10.53 2.33
N THR A 414 11.09 -11.53 2.21
CA THR A 414 12.19 -11.53 1.22
C THR A 414 12.24 -12.76 0.33
N GLN A 415 11.35 -13.73 0.54
CA GLN A 415 11.43 -15.01 -0.16
C GLN A 415 10.03 -15.62 -0.37
N VAL A 416 9.82 -16.21 -1.56
CA VAL A 416 8.66 -17.09 -1.86
C VAL A 416 9.17 -18.42 -2.38
N ASN A 417 8.78 -19.53 -1.74
CA ASN A 417 9.04 -20.88 -2.22
C ASN A 417 7.78 -21.39 -2.91
N PHE A 418 7.93 -21.86 -4.14
CA PHE A 418 6.81 -22.27 -4.98
C PHE A 418 7.16 -23.47 -5.86
N GLN A 419 6.14 -24.15 -6.38
CA GLN A 419 6.30 -25.18 -7.40
C GLN A 419 6.21 -24.55 -8.79
N VAL A 420 7.18 -24.85 -9.67
CA VAL A 420 7.09 -24.51 -11.08
C VAL A 420 5.98 -25.35 -11.71
N PRO A 421 4.98 -24.77 -12.39
CA PRO A 421 3.90 -25.54 -13.00
C PRO A 421 4.43 -26.63 -13.96
N TRP A 422 3.82 -27.83 -13.92
CA TRP A 422 4.25 -29.00 -14.70
C TRP A 422 4.23 -28.78 -16.21
N GLU A 423 3.35 -27.91 -16.69
CA GLU A 423 3.17 -27.60 -18.10
C GLU A 423 4.08 -26.47 -18.59
N THR A 424 5.02 -26.00 -17.75
CA THR A 424 6.02 -25.01 -18.16
C THR A 424 6.98 -25.62 -19.16
N LEU A 425 7.05 -25.06 -20.37
CA LEU A 425 7.95 -25.56 -21.40
C LEU A 425 9.39 -25.09 -21.18
N PRO A 426 10.41 -25.91 -21.58
CA PRO A 426 11.80 -25.47 -21.62
C PRO A 426 11.99 -24.22 -22.50
N GLY A 427 12.86 -23.32 -22.06
CA GLY A 427 13.13 -22.02 -22.68
C GLY A 427 13.20 -20.92 -21.61
N ASN A 428 12.94 -19.67 -21.98
CA ASN A 428 12.85 -18.58 -21.00
C ASN A 428 11.38 -18.38 -20.58
N ALA A 429 11.11 -18.52 -19.29
CA ALA A 429 9.80 -18.25 -18.71
C ALA A 429 9.74 -16.85 -18.08
N GLN A 430 8.58 -16.20 -18.22
CA GLN A 430 8.28 -14.96 -17.53
C GLN A 430 7.67 -15.29 -16.16
N VAL A 431 8.36 -14.91 -15.09
CA VAL A 431 7.89 -15.09 -13.70
C VAL A 431 7.46 -13.75 -13.16
N VAL A 432 6.21 -13.67 -12.72
CA VAL A 432 5.62 -12.47 -12.10
C VAL A 432 5.14 -12.83 -10.72
N VAL A 433 5.58 -12.09 -9.71
CA VAL A 433 5.00 -12.12 -8.36
C VAL A 433 4.03 -10.96 -8.21
N SER A 434 2.89 -11.21 -7.58
CA SER A 434 1.94 -10.16 -7.20
C SER A 434 1.72 -10.21 -5.69
N VAL A 435 1.69 -9.05 -5.06
CA VAL A 435 1.43 -8.89 -3.63
C VAL A 435 0.16 -8.07 -3.47
N ASN A 436 -0.83 -8.63 -2.79
CA ASN A 436 -2.17 -8.04 -2.61
C ASN A 436 -2.79 -7.55 -3.94
N GLY A 437 -2.60 -8.33 -5.01
CA GLY A 437 -3.08 -8.00 -6.35
C GLY A 437 -2.18 -7.09 -7.17
N SER A 438 -1.20 -6.43 -6.58
CA SER A 438 -0.23 -5.57 -7.29
C SER A 438 0.95 -6.39 -7.80
N ALA A 439 1.19 -6.37 -9.11
CA ALA A 439 2.31 -7.07 -9.73
C ALA A 439 3.63 -6.32 -9.46
N ALA A 440 4.67 -7.07 -9.06
CA ALA A 440 6.05 -6.59 -9.05
C ALA A 440 6.65 -6.64 -10.49
N ASN A 441 7.95 -6.35 -10.58
CA ASN A 441 8.67 -6.50 -11.84
C ASN A 441 8.65 -7.96 -12.33
N THR A 442 8.71 -8.14 -13.65
CA THR A 442 8.79 -9.46 -14.30
C THR A 442 10.24 -9.92 -14.39
N LEU A 443 10.49 -11.20 -14.07
CA LEU A 443 11.78 -11.85 -14.24
C LEU A 443 11.74 -12.84 -15.40
N SER A 444 12.80 -12.85 -16.22
CA SER A 444 13.01 -13.86 -17.24
C SER A 444 13.93 -14.96 -16.70
N VAL A 445 13.44 -16.20 -16.63
CA VAL A 445 14.11 -17.30 -15.95
C VAL A 445 14.31 -18.48 -16.90
N PRO A 446 15.52 -19.03 -17.05
CA PRO A 446 15.75 -20.20 -17.90
C PRO A 446 15.11 -21.46 -17.28
N VAL A 447 14.29 -22.12 -18.09
CA VAL A 447 13.65 -23.39 -17.77
C VAL A 447 14.31 -24.49 -18.59
N LEU A 448 14.85 -25.49 -17.91
CA LEU A 448 15.44 -26.68 -18.53
C LEU A 448 14.47 -27.88 -18.44
N ALA A 449 14.65 -28.88 -19.27
CA ALA A 449 13.87 -30.12 -19.18
C ALA A 449 14.07 -30.83 -17.83
N ALA A 450 15.28 -30.75 -17.26
CA ALA A 450 15.60 -31.13 -15.89
C ALA A 450 16.61 -30.12 -15.33
N ALA A 451 16.52 -29.82 -14.03
CA ALA A 451 17.44 -28.94 -13.32
C ALA A 451 17.64 -29.50 -11.90
N PRO A 452 18.40 -30.59 -11.73
CA PRO A 452 18.56 -31.27 -10.44
C PRO A 452 19.29 -30.39 -9.43
N GLY A 453 18.76 -30.32 -8.21
CA GLY A 453 19.40 -29.67 -7.08
C GLY A 453 19.26 -30.54 -5.83
N ILE A 454 20.35 -30.90 -5.17
CA ILE A 454 20.38 -31.65 -3.90
C ILE A 454 20.11 -30.67 -2.76
N PHE A 455 19.10 -30.95 -1.93
CA PHE A 455 18.90 -30.22 -0.70
C PHE A 455 20.02 -30.50 0.27
N SER A 456 20.59 -29.46 0.85
CA SER A 456 21.67 -29.56 1.85
C SER A 456 21.34 -28.69 3.06
N ASN A 457 21.87 -29.07 4.22
CA ASN A 457 21.80 -28.25 5.43
C ASN A 457 22.89 -27.16 5.43
N GLY A 458 22.92 -26.33 6.47
CA GLY A 458 23.86 -25.20 6.58
C GLY A 458 25.35 -25.61 6.66
N SER A 459 25.67 -26.90 6.87
CA SER A 459 27.04 -27.43 6.82
C SER A 459 27.39 -28.08 5.47
N GLY A 460 26.53 -27.96 4.46
CA GLY A 460 26.74 -28.55 3.13
C GLY A 460 26.44 -30.05 3.03
N ARG A 461 25.90 -30.67 4.10
CA ARG A 461 25.49 -32.06 4.05
C ARG A 461 24.20 -32.21 3.26
N ALA A 462 24.15 -33.22 2.39
CA ALA A 462 22.94 -33.60 1.69
C ALA A 462 21.83 -33.97 2.69
N VAL A 463 20.61 -33.55 2.40
CA VAL A 463 19.43 -34.09 3.09
C VAL A 463 19.23 -35.52 2.57
N ALA A 464 19.75 -36.47 3.32
CA ALA A 464 19.78 -37.88 2.94
C ALA A 464 19.50 -38.79 4.13
N GLN A 465 19.00 -40.00 3.84
CA GLN A 465 18.70 -41.04 4.81
C GLN A 465 19.44 -42.33 4.40
N ASN A 466 19.75 -43.15 5.38
CA ASN A 466 20.21 -44.54 5.18
C ASN A 466 18.99 -45.42 4.81
N SER A 467 19.23 -46.68 4.46
CA SER A 467 18.19 -47.64 4.07
C SER A 467 17.16 -47.93 5.16
N ASP A 468 17.47 -47.66 6.41
CA ASP A 468 16.58 -47.78 7.58
C ASP A 468 15.80 -46.49 7.88
N TYR A 469 15.86 -45.50 6.99
CA TYR A 469 15.28 -44.13 7.11
C TYR A 469 15.87 -43.26 8.21
N SER A 470 16.96 -43.67 8.87
CA SER A 470 17.72 -42.79 9.74
C SER A 470 18.51 -41.75 8.93
N LEU A 471 18.78 -40.57 9.52
CA LEU A 471 19.56 -39.55 8.83
C LEU A 471 20.99 -40.02 8.57
N ASN A 472 21.50 -39.77 7.36
CA ASN A 472 22.91 -39.99 7.03
C ASN A 472 23.76 -38.86 7.64
N THR A 473 24.64 -39.20 8.57
CA THR A 473 25.49 -38.27 9.31
C THR A 473 26.85 -38.93 9.58
N ASP A 474 27.84 -38.16 10.03
CA ASP A 474 29.16 -38.66 10.47
C ASP A 474 29.06 -39.72 11.56
N SER A 475 28.08 -39.55 12.48
CA SER A 475 27.83 -40.54 13.55
C SER A 475 26.92 -41.70 13.12
N ASN A 476 26.34 -41.63 11.93
CA ASN A 476 25.46 -42.65 11.37
C ASN A 476 25.68 -42.77 9.85
N PRO A 477 26.86 -43.23 9.41
CA PRO A 477 27.21 -43.34 7.99
C PRO A 477 26.49 -44.52 7.33
N ALA A 478 26.29 -44.46 6.02
CA ALA A 478 25.78 -45.57 5.23
C ALA A 478 26.91 -46.62 4.98
N PRO A 479 26.66 -47.94 5.15
CA PRO A 479 27.68 -48.94 4.85
C PRO A 479 27.94 -49.07 3.35
N ALA A 480 29.14 -49.45 2.97
CA ALA A 480 29.46 -49.81 1.59
C ALA A 480 28.51 -50.89 1.08
N GLY A 481 28.00 -50.74 -0.14
CA GLY A 481 26.94 -51.56 -0.70
C GLY A 481 25.51 -51.27 -0.16
N GLY A 482 25.39 -50.44 0.89
CA GLY A 482 24.10 -49.95 1.41
C GLY A 482 23.48 -48.93 0.50
N THR A 483 22.24 -48.52 0.82
CA THR A 483 21.50 -47.51 0.02
C THR A 483 21.40 -46.20 0.78
N ILE A 484 21.75 -45.10 0.12
CA ILE A 484 21.43 -43.75 0.55
C ILE A 484 20.19 -43.25 -0.21
N ILE A 485 19.25 -42.67 0.51
CA ILE A 485 18.03 -42.01 -0.04
C ILE A 485 18.29 -40.50 0.01
N ALA A 486 18.65 -39.91 -1.12
CA ALA A 486 18.90 -38.48 -1.23
C ALA A 486 17.63 -37.73 -1.69
N TYR A 487 17.42 -36.54 -1.14
CA TYR A 487 16.32 -35.68 -1.51
C TYR A 487 16.81 -34.49 -2.34
N LEU A 488 16.09 -34.25 -3.44
CA LEU A 488 16.42 -33.23 -4.44
C LEU A 488 15.15 -32.65 -5.06
N THR A 489 15.31 -31.63 -5.89
CA THR A 489 14.25 -31.15 -6.77
C THR A 489 14.74 -31.11 -8.21
N GLY A 490 13.84 -30.95 -9.18
CA GLY A 490 14.22 -30.73 -10.59
C GLY A 490 14.50 -31.99 -11.38
N SER A 491 13.82 -33.10 -11.09
CA SER A 491 13.94 -34.36 -11.85
C SER A 491 13.43 -34.28 -13.31
N GLY A 492 12.76 -33.18 -13.68
CA GLY A 492 12.09 -33.08 -14.98
C GLY A 492 10.85 -33.98 -15.11
N PRO A 493 10.47 -34.36 -16.34
CA PRO A 493 9.22 -35.07 -16.60
C PRO A 493 9.21 -36.45 -15.92
N VAL A 494 8.01 -36.86 -15.48
CA VAL A 494 7.76 -38.16 -14.85
C VAL A 494 6.75 -38.98 -15.66
N ASN A 495 6.73 -40.30 -15.42
CA ASN A 495 5.96 -41.29 -16.16
C ASN A 495 4.46 -41.29 -15.88
N VAL A 496 3.98 -40.44 -14.98
CA VAL A 496 2.56 -40.25 -14.65
C VAL A 496 2.18 -38.78 -14.75
N ALA A 497 0.92 -38.51 -15.08
CA ALA A 497 0.42 -37.13 -15.10
C ALA A 497 0.37 -36.58 -13.66
N MET A 498 0.92 -35.39 -13.49
CA MET A 498 0.93 -34.67 -12.21
C MET A 498 0.09 -33.41 -12.33
N SER A 499 -0.54 -33.05 -11.21
CA SER A 499 -1.22 -31.77 -11.07
C SER A 499 -0.40 -30.80 -10.21
N ASP A 500 -0.48 -29.53 -10.51
CA ASP A 500 0.21 -28.48 -9.77
C ASP A 500 -0.28 -28.41 -8.32
N GLY A 501 0.65 -28.25 -7.38
CA GLY A 501 0.36 -28.15 -5.95
C GLY A 501 -0.06 -29.48 -5.27
N VAL A 502 -0.19 -30.56 -6.02
CA VAL A 502 -0.62 -31.86 -5.48
C VAL A 502 0.57 -32.73 -5.10
N ALA A 503 0.52 -33.32 -3.91
CA ALA A 503 1.53 -34.25 -3.44
C ALA A 503 1.59 -35.51 -4.31
N ALA A 504 2.78 -36.05 -4.53
CA ALA A 504 2.97 -37.27 -5.30
C ALA A 504 2.29 -38.49 -4.59
N SER A 505 1.67 -39.36 -5.39
CA SER A 505 1.06 -40.59 -4.91
C SER A 505 2.10 -41.66 -4.58
N SER A 506 1.78 -42.53 -3.60
CA SER A 506 2.58 -43.73 -3.31
C SER A 506 2.29 -44.89 -4.28
N SER A 507 1.21 -44.78 -5.08
CA SER A 507 0.83 -45.82 -6.07
C SER A 507 -0.08 -45.22 -7.16
N PRO A 508 0.31 -45.22 -8.45
CA PRO A 508 1.66 -45.59 -8.93
C PRO A 508 2.72 -44.56 -8.55
N LEU A 509 3.97 -44.99 -8.42
CA LEU A 509 5.12 -44.09 -8.19
C LEU A 509 5.41 -43.24 -9.43
N ALA A 510 5.58 -41.94 -9.25
CA ALA A 510 5.97 -41.01 -10.29
C ALA A 510 7.51 -41.08 -10.51
N LYS A 511 7.96 -41.87 -11.49
CA LYS A 511 9.38 -42.06 -11.80
C LYS A 511 9.87 -41.05 -12.83
N ALA A 512 11.08 -40.53 -12.63
CA ALA A 512 11.73 -39.67 -13.63
C ALA A 512 11.94 -40.43 -14.94
N MET A 513 11.70 -39.73 -16.04
CA MET A 513 11.83 -40.29 -17.39
C MET A 513 13.21 -40.06 -18.01
N SER A 514 13.95 -39.08 -17.49
CA SER A 514 15.29 -38.74 -18.00
C SER A 514 16.34 -39.72 -17.54
N GLN A 515 17.41 -39.90 -18.33
CA GLN A 515 18.57 -40.69 -17.94
C GLN A 515 19.20 -40.10 -16.67
N THR A 516 19.57 -40.97 -15.72
CA THR A 516 20.10 -40.57 -14.42
C THR A 516 21.41 -41.30 -14.11
N SER A 517 22.33 -40.59 -13.46
CA SER A 517 23.56 -41.14 -12.88
C SER A 517 23.92 -40.43 -11.58
N ALA A 518 24.73 -41.04 -10.76
CA ALA A 518 25.23 -40.44 -9.53
C ALA A 518 26.71 -40.80 -9.32
N THR A 519 27.41 -39.97 -8.55
CA THR A 519 28.78 -40.26 -8.03
C THR A 519 28.80 -40.00 -6.55
N ILE A 520 29.52 -40.84 -5.80
CA ILE A 520 29.88 -40.61 -4.40
C ILE A 520 31.41 -40.56 -4.34
N GLY A 521 31.93 -39.36 -4.00
CA GLY A 521 33.37 -39.12 -4.15
C GLY A 521 33.82 -39.32 -5.60
N PRO A 522 34.93 -40.04 -5.84
CA PRO A 522 35.45 -40.28 -7.18
C PRO A 522 34.76 -41.44 -7.91
N LEU A 523 33.87 -42.20 -7.24
CA LEU A 523 33.31 -43.43 -7.80
C LEU A 523 31.87 -43.24 -8.35
N PRO A 524 31.55 -43.86 -9.50
CA PRO A 524 30.18 -43.93 -9.96
C PRO A 524 29.36 -44.78 -9.02
N ALA A 525 28.12 -44.31 -8.75
CA ALA A 525 27.18 -44.96 -7.85
C ALA A 525 25.95 -45.43 -8.64
N GLN A 526 25.51 -46.66 -8.35
CA GLN A 526 24.30 -47.20 -8.99
C GLN A 526 23.05 -46.48 -8.46
N VAL A 527 22.24 -45.99 -9.38
CA VAL A 527 20.91 -45.41 -9.06
C VAL A 527 19.87 -46.54 -9.21
N SER A 528 19.22 -46.91 -8.09
CA SER A 528 18.19 -47.96 -8.08
C SER A 528 16.76 -47.39 -8.25
N PHE A 529 16.55 -46.15 -7.89
CA PHE A 529 15.27 -45.42 -8.06
C PHE A 529 15.52 -43.92 -8.18
N VAL A 530 14.74 -43.27 -9.02
CA VAL A 530 14.57 -41.81 -9.03
C VAL A 530 13.13 -41.46 -9.43
N GLY A 531 12.50 -40.61 -8.64
CA GLY A 531 11.11 -40.16 -8.86
C GLY A 531 10.64 -39.23 -7.76
N LEU A 532 9.39 -38.78 -7.85
CA LEU A 532 8.82 -37.91 -6.82
C LEU A 532 8.66 -38.65 -5.51
N ALA A 533 9.00 -37.99 -4.42
CA ALA A 533 8.81 -38.51 -3.06
C ALA A 533 7.31 -38.51 -2.71
N PRO A 534 6.73 -39.68 -2.37
CA PRO A 534 5.31 -39.77 -2.03
C PRO A 534 4.94 -38.88 -0.85
N GLY A 535 3.80 -38.19 -0.93
CA GLY A 535 3.31 -37.28 0.11
C GLY A 535 3.88 -35.87 0.03
N PHE A 536 4.79 -35.57 -0.92
CA PHE A 536 5.42 -34.26 -1.07
C PHE A 536 5.16 -33.66 -2.45
N VAL A 537 5.14 -32.33 -2.52
CA VAL A 537 5.01 -31.57 -3.77
C VAL A 537 6.40 -31.20 -4.27
N GLY A 538 6.75 -31.51 -5.52
CA GLY A 538 7.98 -31.10 -6.18
C GLY A 538 9.28 -31.65 -5.58
N LEU A 539 9.20 -32.48 -4.55
CA LEU A 539 10.35 -33.17 -3.95
C LEU A 539 10.65 -34.45 -4.71
N THR A 540 11.90 -34.64 -5.10
CA THR A 540 12.40 -35.85 -5.75
C THR A 540 13.19 -36.69 -4.76
N GLN A 541 12.97 -37.98 -4.77
CA GLN A 541 13.74 -38.98 -4.04
C GLN A 541 14.64 -39.74 -5.02
N MET A 542 15.91 -39.94 -4.66
CA MET A 542 16.84 -40.79 -5.40
C MET A 542 17.47 -41.80 -4.48
N ASN A 543 17.33 -43.08 -4.81
CA ASN A 543 17.97 -44.18 -4.06
C ASN A 543 19.28 -44.57 -4.76
N ILE A 544 20.38 -44.41 -4.05
CA ILE A 544 21.72 -44.55 -4.57
C ILE A 544 22.47 -45.61 -3.76
N VAL A 545 23.02 -46.61 -4.43
CA VAL A 545 23.85 -47.63 -3.78
C VAL A 545 25.26 -47.10 -3.56
N VAL A 546 25.71 -47.13 -2.33
CA VAL A 546 27.08 -46.74 -1.96
C VAL A 546 28.08 -47.65 -2.68
N PRO A 547 29.04 -47.12 -3.47
CA PRO A 547 30.01 -47.94 -4.18
C PRO A 547 30.85 -48.75 -3.20
N PRO A 548 31.08 -50.06 -3.45
CA PRO A 548 32.05 -50.81 -2.68
C PRO A 548 33.48 -50.28 -2.96
N GLY A 549 34.32 -50.21 -1.94
CA GLY A 549 35.67 -49.73 -2.06
C GLY A 549 35.90 -48.26 -1.70
N LEU A 550 34.88 -47.58 -1.19
CA LEU A 550 35.06 -46.30 -0.47
C LEU A 550 35.48 -46.64 0.98
N ALA A 551 36.53 -45.98 1.44
CA ALA A 551 36.89 -46.02 2.86
C ALA A 551 35.87 -45.27 3.71
N SER A 552 35.84 -45.49 5.02
CA SER A 552 34.99 -44.71 5.91
C SER A 552 35.33 -43.23 5.84
N GLY A 553 34.32 -42.36 5.67
CA GLY A 553 34.54 -40.93 5.59
C GLY A 553 33.41 -40.18 4.91
N ASP A 554 33.57 -38.87 4.76
CA ASP A 554 32.65 -37.95 4.12
C ASP A 554 33.01 -37.76 2.65
N TYR A 555 32.00 -37.89 1.78
CA TYR A 555 32.16 -37.81 0.32
C TYR A 555 31.14 -36.87 -0.32
N PRO A 556 31.56 -36.12 -1.34
CA PRO A 556 30.60 -35.36 -2.15
C PRO A 556 29.70 -36.32 -2.95
N LEU A 557 28.42 -36.12 -2.84
CA LEU A 557 27.39 -36.72 -3.70
C LEU A 557 27.04 -35.74 -4.79
N SER A 558 27.10 -36.16 -6.05
CA SER A 558 26.58 -35.42 -7.20
C SER A 558 25.64 -36.31 -8.01
N VAL A 559 24.61 -35.74 -8.58
CA VAL A 559 23.64 -36.44 -9.43
C VAL A 559 23.50 -35.74 -10.78
N THR A 560 23.33 -36.52 -11.83
CA THR A 560 23.07 -36.01 -13.18
C THR A 560 21.73 -36.54 -13.67
N ILE A 561 20.83 -35.65 -14.13
CA ILE A 561 19.53 -36.00 -14.66
C ILE A 561 19.35 -35.27 -15.99
N GLY A 562 19.08 -36.00 -17.08
CA GLY A 562 18.90 -35.40 -18.41
C GLY A 562 20.12 -34.61 -18.90
N GLY A 563 21.32 -35.01 -18.52
CA GLY A 563 22.56 -34.32 -18.87
C GLY A 563 22.90 -33.10 -18.01
N GLN A 564 22.06 -32.74 -17.02
CA GLN A 564 22.31 -31.64 -16.09
C GLN A 564 22.82 -32.19 -14.77
N THR A 565 23.92 -31.61 -14.22
CA THR A 565 24.53 -32.03 -12.96
C THR A 565 24.12 -31.10 -11.83
N SER A 566 23.76 -31.65 -10.68
CA SER A 566 23.37 -30.93 -9.47
C SER A 566 24.54 -30.20 -8.81
N ASN A 567 24.23 -29.35 -7.80
CA ASN A 567 25.18 -29.02 -6.76
C ASN A 567 25.67 -30.29 -6.04
N SER A 568 26.74 -30.17 -5.28
CA SER A 568 27.29 -31.26 -4.44
C SER A 568 26.73 -31.16 -3.03
N GLY A 569 26.34 -32.31 -2.45
CA GLY A 569 26.01 -32.44 -1.04
C GLY A 569 26.86 -33.52 -0.38
N ILE A 570 27.31 -33.33 0.86
CA ILE A 570 28.15 -34.29 1.57
C ILE A 570 27.29 -35.44 2.12
N VAL A 571 27.76 -36.69 1.93
CA VAL A 571 27.20 -37.91 2.54
C VAL A 571 28.32 -38.68 3.27
N SER A 572 28.00 -39.34 4.38
CA SER A 572 28.90 -40.16 5.15
C SER A 572 28.78 -41.65 4.79
N VAL A 573 29.91 -42.29 4.61
CA VAL A 573 30.03 -43.71 4.23
C VAL A 573 30.86 -44.45 5.29
N ALA A 574 30.47 -45.67 5.64
CA ALA A 574 31.28 -46.63 6.41
C ALA A 574 31.74 -47.77 5.51
N GLU A 575 32.91 -48.31 5.80
CA GLU A 575 33.49 -49.45 5.12
C GLU A 575 32.67 -50.75 5.33
#